data_bf239146b696e256c1468ebf9936192b
#
_entry.id   bf239146b696e256c1468ebf9936192b
#
_cell.length_a   1.000
_cell.length_b   1.000
_cell.length_c   1.000
_cell.angle_alpha   90.00
_cell.angle_beta   90.00
_cell.angle_gamma   90.00
#
_symmetry.space_group_name_H-M   'P 1'
#
loop_
_entity.id
_entity.type
_entity.pdbx_description
1 polymer ?
#
loop_
_entity_poly.entity_id
_entity_poly.type
_entity_poly.pdbx_seq_one_letter_code
_entity_poly.pdbx_strand_id
1 'polypeptide(L)'
;LKILFGREFKNLNIVTQKSYGGRDTGLHGARLDVYIEEGDEVEIDSSNVSTIYDIEPDKNNKRKDIDFIAQRTRFYHAIIDSRSLKSGQSYDKLKRVFVIFICPYDPFGDDRMIYTIRNHCVENPELPYEDGARTIFLYTKGRKGRDNESLSQLLDYMENTTRENAVSEELEAIQEMVDVVKEDAEVTVAYMKGFERDQMFLEEGKELGRRLEQENTLREKNRADTEKNRADTEKNRADTEKNRADTEKNRADTEKNRADAEKHRAEEERQRADAAVEEIEKLRRQLEELQKQ
;
A
#
# COMPACT_ATOMS: atom_id res chain seq x y z
N LEU A 1 11.08 9.80 32.42
CA LEU A 1 10.79 8.45 32.96
C LEU A 1 10.38 8.52 34.44
N LYS A 2 11.14 9.21 35.33
CA LYS A 2 10.82 9.31 36.75
C LYS A 2 9.37 9.75 37.00
N ILE A 3 8.93 10.82 36.37
CA ILE A 3 7.56 11.35 36.48
C ILE A 3 6.50 10.33 36.01
N LEU A 4 6.74 9.63 34.92
CA LEU A 4 5.81 8.68 34.33
C LEU A 4 5.68 7.40 35.17
N PHE A 5 6.80 6.87 35.66
CA PHE A 5 6.84 5.58 36.36
C PHE A 5 6.86 5.70 37.89
N GLY A 6 6.99 6.92 38.44
CA GLY A 6 7.01 7.18 39.89
C GLY A 6 8.19 6.54 40.63
N ARG A 7 9.32 6.28 39.94
CA ARG A 7 10.53 5.69 40.54
C ARG A 7 11.82 6.32 40.02
N GLU A 8 12.87 6.17 40.77
CA GLU A 8 14.21 6.60 40.36
C GLU A 8 14.79 5.59 39.32
N PHE A 9 15.61 6.14 38.42
CA PHE A 9 16.36 5.40 37.41
C PHE A 9 17.84 5.69 37.62
N LYS A 10 18.66 4.65 37.75
CA LYS A 10 20.05 4.84 38.11
C LYS A 10 21.02 4.63 36.96
N ASN A 11 20.76 3.60 36.15
CA ASN A 11 21.69 3.18 35.09
C ASN A 11 20.95 3.24 33.78
N LEU A 12 21.09 4.34 33.04
CA LEU A 12 20.44 4.57 31.76
C LEU A 12 21.49 4.83 30.69
N ASN A 13 21.39 4.16 29.58
CA ASN A 13 22.09 4.45 28.34
C ASN A 13 21.09 5.06 27.35
N ILE A 14 21.31 6.31 26.93
CA ILE A 14 20.39 7.07 26.09
C ILE A 14 20.99 7.23 24.70
N VAL A 15 20.26 6.80 23.69
CA VAL A 15 20.64 6.93 22.28
C VAL A 15 19.54 7.67 21.54
N THR A 16 19.83 8.87 21.04
CA THR A 16 18.90 9.63 20.21
C THR A 16 18.98 9.18 18.75
N GLN A 17 17.85 9.19 18.05
CA GLN A 17 17.74 8.90 16.63
C GLN A 17 18.32 7.52 16.25
N LYS A 18 18.09 6.50 17.08
CA LYS A 18 18.55 5.14 16.85
C LYS A 18 17.87 4.56 15.62
N SER A 19 18.64 4.22 14.61
CA SER A 19 18.12 3.70 13.35
C SER A 19 18.29 2.19 13.24
N TYR A 20 17.21 1.50 12.94
CA TYR A 20 17.20 0.08 12.57
C TYR A 20 16.90 -0.04 11.08
N GLY A 21 17.93 -0.28 10.26
CA GLY A 21 17.74 -0.58 8.83
C GLY A 21 16.99 -1.89 8.62
N GLY A 22 16.20 -1.97 7.55
CA GLY A 22 15.71 -3.24 7.07
C GLY A 22 16.86 -4.15 6.65
N ARG A 23 16.70 -5.47 6.76
CA ARG A 23 17.72 -6.44 6.33
C ARG A 23 17.98 -6.40 4.83
N ASP A 24 17.04 -5.85 4.08
CA ASP A 24 17.05 -5.66 2.65
C ASP A 24 16.51 -4.27 2.35
N THR A 25 16.94 -3.66 1.25
CA THR A 25 16.48 -2.33 0.79
C THR A 25 14.96 -2.28 0.52
N GLY A 26 14.30 -3.44 0.37
CA GLY A 26 12.85 -3.56 0.21
C GLY A 26 12.07 -3.66 1.54
N LEU A 27 12.75 -3.78 2.70
CA LEU A 27 12.08 -3.93 4.00
C LEU A 27 12.04 -2.61 4.76
N HIS A 28 10.94 -2.38 5.46
CA HIS A 28 10.76 -1.19 6.30
C HIS A 28 11.74 -1.21 7.47
N GLY A 29 12.48 -0.12 7.66
CA GLY A 29 13.26 0.15 8.86
C GLY A 29 12.46 0.97 9.88
N ALA A 30 13.03 1.20 11.05
CA ALA A 30 12.54 2.16 12.03
C ALA A 30 13.65 3.11 12.45
N ARG A 31 13.30 4.36 12.73
CA ARG A 31 14.14 5.34 13.40
C ARG A 31 13.42 5.73 14.68
N LEU A 32 14.02 5.38 15.80
CA LEU A 32 13.50 5.64 17.14
C LEU A 32 14.03 6.99 17.63
N ASP A 33 13.14 7.87 18.09
CA ASP A 33 13.54 9.23 18.45
C ASP A 33 14.40 9.29 19.70
N VAL A 34 13.96 8.64 20.78
CA VAL A 34 14.75 8.53 22.02
C VAL A 34 14.69 7.10 22.54
N TYR A 35 15.75 6.36 22.31
CA TYR A 35 15.90 4.98 22.75
C TYR A 35 16.73 4.92 24.03
N ILE A 36 16.21 4.29 25.07
CA ILE A 36 16.82 4.23 26.40
C ILE A 36 16.92 2.78 26.84
N GLU A 37 18.11 2.37 27.24
CA GLU A 37 18.37 1.06 27.87
C GLU A 37 18.56 1.28 29.37
N GLU A 38 17.81 0.54 30.19
CA GLU A 38 18.00 0.46 31.64
C GLU A 38 18.68 -0.86 31.98
N GLY A 39 19.76 -0.79 32.72
CA GLY A 39 20.54 -1.95 33.16
C GLY A 39 20.68 -2.06 34.67
N ASP A 40 21.09 -3.24 35.12
CA ASP A 40 21.31 -3.51 36.55
C ASP A 40 22.69 -3.01 37.00
N GLU A 41 23.63 -2.77 36.08
CA GLU A 41 25.00 -2.35 36.33
C GLU A 41 25.29 -0.94 35.79
N VAL A 42 26.37 -0.30 36.30
CA VAL A 42 26.76 1.04 35.88
C VAL A 42 27.20 1.07 34.40
N GLU A 43 27.96 0.04 33.98
CA GLU A 43 28.32 -0.11 32.57
C GLU A 43 27.24 -0.97 31.87
N ILE A 44 26.41 -0.33 31.06
CA ILE A 44 25.30 -0.98 30.36
C ILE A 44 25.81 -1.61 29.07
N ASP A 45 25.67 -2.93 28.97
CA ASP A 45 25.87 -3.69 27.76
C ASP A 45 24.65 -4.56 27.43
N SER A 46 24.69 -5.22 26.30
CA SER A 46 23.56 -6.07 25.86
C SER A 46 23.25 -7.24 26.79
N SER A 47 24.13 -7.59 27.75
CA SER A 47 23.93 -8.70 28.68
C SER A 47 23.18 -8.30 29.94
N ASN A 48 23.39 -7.07 30.42
CA ASN A 48 22.81 -6.56 31.65
C ASN A 48 21.62 -5.60 31.46
N VAL A 49 21.22 -5.28 30.21
CA VAL A 49 19.98 -4.55 29.91
C VAL A 49 18.77 -5.36 30.34
N SER A 50 17.92 -4.81 31.17
CA SER A 50 16.67 -5.43 31.64
C SER A 50 15.43 -4.84 30.95
N THR A 51 15.45 -3.54 30.67
CA THR A 51 14.30 -2.80 30.11
C THR A 51 14.74 -1.82 29.04
N ILE A 52 13.92 -1.71 28.02
CA ILE A 52 14.09 -0.76 26.91
C ILE A 52 12.88 0.19 26.89
N TYR A 53 13.16 1.48 26.77
CA TYR A 53 12.16 2.53 26.58
C TYR A 53 12.42 3.19 25.23
N ASP A 54 11.37 3.30 24.44
CA ASP A 54 11.35 4.03 23.17
C ASP A 54 10.35 5.17 23.31
N ILE A 55 10.85 6.42 23.27
CA ILE A 55 10.01 7.62 23.47
C ILE A 55 9.90 8.34 22.14
N GLU A 56 8.67 8.45 21.65
CA GLU A 56 8.30 8.97 20.34
C GLU A 56 7.40 10.22 20.49
N PRO A 57 7.95 11.44 20.39
CA PRO A 57 7.14 12.65 20.26
C PRO A 57 6.43 12.65 18.89
N ASP A 58 5.13 12.40 18.84
CA ASP A 58 4.38 12.33 17.60
C ASP A 58 3.54 13.59 17.36
N LYS A 59 4.01 14.46 16.47
CA LYS A 59 3.31 15.68 16.05
C LYS A 59 2.37 15.45 14.88
N ASN A 60 2.24 14.22 14.41
CA ASN A 60 1.51 13.89 13.20
C ASN A 60 0.00 13.81 13.47
N ASN A 61 -0.73 14.86 13.11
CA ASN A 61 -2.18 14.98 13.30
C ASN A 61 -3.00 14.55 12.06
N LYS A 62 -2.36 13.95 11.06
CA LYS A 62 -3.08 13.45 9.89
C LYS A 62 -3.90 12.22 10.28
N ARG A 63 -5.18 12.23 9.97
CA ARG A 63 -6.12 11.14 10.30
C ARG A 63 -5.59 9.75 9.94
N LYS A 64 -5.00 9.62 8.75
CA LYS A 64 -4.42 8.37 8.27
C LYS A 64 -3.35 7.81 9.21
N ASP A 65 -2.51 8.66 9.78
CA ASP A 65 -1.41 8.23 10.64
C ASP A 65 -1.92 7.85 12.04
N ILE A 66 -2.98 8.52 12.51
CA ILE A 66 -3.67 8.18 13.74
C ILE A 66 -4.39 6.83 13.61
N ASP A 67 -5.07 6.58 12.49
CA ASP A 67 -5.81 5.34 12.24
C ASP A 67 -4.89 4.09 12.25
N PHE A 68 -3.60 4.25 11.96
CA PHE A 68 -2.61 3.18 11.94
C PHE A 68 -1.62 3.19 13.11
N ILE A 69 -1.84 4.01 14.14
CA ILE A 69 -0.89 4.13 15.26
C ILE A 69 -0.69 2.80 16.00
N ALA A 70 -1.73 1.99 16.15
CA ALA A 70 -1.65 0.66 16.77
C ALA A 70 -0.78 -0.32 15.97
N GLN A 71 -0.83 -0.28 14.64
CA GLN A 71 0.03 -1.08 13.78
C GLN A 71 1.49 -0.61 13.83
N ARG A 72 1.70 0.72 13.89
CA ARG A 72 3.02 1.33 14.04
C ARG A 72 3.68 0.91 15.36
N THR A 73 2.95 0.95 16.48
CA THR A 73 3.47 0.52 17.77
C THR A 73 3.85 -0.96 17.78
N ARG A 74 3.00 -1.83 17.19
CA ARG A 74 3.30 -3.25 17.04
C ARG A 74 4.59 -3.49 16.24
N PHE A 75 4.81 -2.70 15.19
CA PHE A 75 6.04 -2.80 14.38
C PHE A 75 7.27 -2.36 15.19
N TYR A 76 7.17 -1.32 16.03
CA TYR A 76 8.27 -0.87 16.89
C TYR A 76 8.65 -1.94 17.92
N HIS A 77 7.68 -2.55 18.60
CA HIS A 77 7.95 -3.70 19.46
C HIS A 77 8.69 -4.83 18.71
N ALA A 78 8.18 -5.22 17.56
CA ALA A 78 8.75 -6.31 16.78
C ALA A 78 10.22 -6.02 16.35
N ILE A 79 10.52 -4.80 15.93
CA ILE A 79 11.87 -4.45 15.49
C ILE A 79 12.82 -4.34 16.67
N ILE A 80 12.41 -3.81 17.82
CA ILE A 80 13.20 -3.75 19.05
C ILE A 80 13.51 -5.17 19.54
N ASP A 81 12.50 -6.04 19.66
CA ASP A 81 12.67 -7.42 20.11
C ASP A 81 13.58 -8.21 19.19
N SER A 82 13.38 -8.09 17.87
CA SER A 82 14.20 -8.79 16.88
C SER A 82 15.67 -8.36 16.89
N ARG A 83 15.99 -7.20 17.45
CA ARG A 83 17.35 -6.66 17.56
C ARG A 83 17.96 -6.84 18.95
N SER A 84 17.13 -7.01 19.98
CA SER A 84 17.57 -7.19 21.36
C SER A 84 17.92 -8.65 21.70
N LEU A 85 17.27 -9.64 21.03
CA LEU A 85 17.54 -11.07 21.25
C LEU A 85 18.56 -11.58 20.23
N LYS A 86 19.70 -12.08 20.71
CA LYS A 86 20.75 -12.64 19.85
C LYS A 86 20.41 -14.08 19.43
N SER A 87 20.92 -14.48 18.26
CA SER A 87 20.76 -15.87 17.78
C SER A 87 21.29 -16.87 18.80
N GLY A 88 20.49 -17.91 19.10
CA GLY A 88 20.83 -18.94 20.07
C GLY A 88 20.48 -18.61 21.53
N GLN A 89 20.03 -17.40 21.81
CA GLN A 89 19.50 -17.05 23.14
C GLN A 89 18.07 -17.58 23.32
N SER A 90 17.75 -17.97 24.55
CA SER A 90 16.38 -18.35 24.95
C SER A 90 15.48 -17.11 25.08
N TYR A 91 14.17 -17.27 24.90
CA TYR A 91 13.19 -16.19 24.94
C TYR A 91 13.04 -15.52 26.32
N ASP A 92 13.49 -16.14 27.41
CA ASP A 92 13.60 -15.55 28.74
C ASP A 92 14.59 -14.37 28.81
N LYS A 93 15.43 -14.22 27.78
CA LYS A 93 16.37 -13.08 27.60
C LYS A 93 15.76 -11.90 26.84
N LEU A 94 14.51 -12.01 26.36
CA LEU A 94 13.79 -10.85 25.84
C LEU A 94 13.69 -9.77 26.92
N LYS A 95 13.91 -8.53 26.52
CA LYS A 95 13.86 -7.38 27.41
C LYS A 95 12.40 -6.93 27.62
N ARG A 96 12.15 -6.26 28.73
CA ARG A 96 10.88 -5.52 28.86
C ARG A 96 10.95 -4.31 27.93
N VAL A 97 9.90 -4.06 27.14
CA VAL A 97 9.88 -2.98 26.16
C VAL A 97 8.68 -2.08 26.42
N PHE A 98 8.96 -0.80 26.60
CA PHE A 98 7.96 0.26 26.67
C PHE A 98 8.10 1.15 25.45
N VAL A 99 7.08 1.19 24.61
CA VAL A 99 6.97 2.16 23.51
C VAL A 99 6.04 3.28 23.98
N ILE A 100 6.56 4.50 24.08
CA ILE A 100 5.89 5.64 24.69
C ILE A 100 5.69 6.72 23.65
N PHE A 101 4.44 6.94 23.24
CA PHE A 101 4.09 8.03 22.34
C PHE A 101 3.63 9.25 23.11
N ILE A 102 4.12 10.44 22.76
CA ILE A 102 3.67 11.72 23.30
C ILE A 102 2.93 12.45 22.18
N CYS A 103 1.60 12.59 22.31
CA CYS A 103 0.71 13.05 21.27
C CYS A 103 0.01 14.35 21.66
N PRO A 104 0.00 15.39 20.80
CA PRO A 104 -0.82 16.59 20.98
C PRO A 104 -2.27 16.38 20.53
N TYR A 105 -2.64 15.17 20.15
CA TYR A 105 -3.97 14.72 19.70
C TYR A 105 -4.39 13.47 20.45
N ASP A 106 -5.69 13.25 20.55
CA ASP A 106 -6.25 12.04 21.18
C ASP A 106 -6.21 10.84 20.19
N PRO A 107 -5.38 9.81 20.45
CA PRO A 107 -5.25 8.68 19.55
C PRO A 107 -6.47 7.76 19.52
N PHE A 108 -7.32 7.77 20.58
CA PHE A 108 -8.42 6.82 20.74
C PHE A 108 -9.79 7.47 20.96
N GLY A 109 -9.86 8.79 21.15
CA GLY A 109 -11.12 9.52 21.28
C GLY A 109 -11.82 9.44 22.65
N ASP A 110 -11.14 8.94 23.71
CA ASP A 110 -11.69 8.90 25.09
C ASP A 110 -11.17 10.04 25.99
N ASP A 111 -10.42 10.98 25.44
CA ASP A 111 -9.93 12.19 26.14
C ASP A 111 -9.15 11.91 27.45
N ARG A 112 -8.39 10.80 27.46
CA ARG A 112 -7.53 10.44 28.59
C ARG A 112 -6.13 10.99 28.44
N MET A 113 -5.56 11.48 29.53
CA MET A 113 -4.18 11.93 29.62
C MET A 113 -3.19 10.78 29.32
N ILE A 114 -3.54 9.56 29.72
CA ILE A 114 -2.71 8.36 29.53
C ILE A 114 -3.55 7.19 29.08
N TYR A 115 -3.04 6.44 28.09
CA TYR A 115 -3.54 5.13 27.68
C TYR A 115 -2.40 4.12 27.80
N THR A 116 -2.60 3.08 28.60
CA THR A 116 -1.64 1.98 28.72
C THR A 116 -2.21 0.75 28.06
N ILE A 117 -1.54 0.25 27.03
CA ILE A 117 -1.94 -0.92 26.25
C ILE A 117 -1.03 -2.09 26.61
N ARG A 118 -1.64 -3.23 26.88
CA ARG A 118 -0.99 -4.52 27.14
C ARG A 118 -1.77 -5.66 26.53
N ASN A 119 -1.13 -6.78 26.28
CA ASN A 119 -1.80 -8.01 25.91
C ASN A 119 -2.48 -8.65 27.16
N HIS A 120 -3.60 -9.31 26.93
CA HIS A 120 -4.33 -10.08 27.94
C HIS A 120 -5.11 -11.22 27.29
N CYS A 121 -5.53 -12.21 28.08
CA CYS A 121 -6.46 -13.24 27.62
C CYS A 121 -7.86 -12.66 27.47
N VAL A 122 -8.45 -12.78 26.28
CA VAL A 122 -9.79 -12.22 25.99
C VAL A 122 -10.88 -12.94 26.77
N GLU A 123 -10.74 -14.28 26.91
CA GLU A 123 -11.70 -15.14 27.60
C GLU A 123 -11.67 -14.97 29.12
N ASN A 124 -10.52 -14.58 29.67
CA ASN A 124 -10.34 -14.30 31.09
C ASN A 124 -9.31 -13.17 31.29
N PRO A 125 -9.73 -11.90 31.32
CA PRO A 125 -8.83 -10.75 31.46
C PRO A 125 -8.04 -10.70 32.78
N GLU A 126 -8.49 -11.43 33.79
CA GLU A 126 -7.81 -11.52 35.09
C GLU A 126 -6.65 -12.56 35.09
N LEU A 127 -6.55 -13.38 34.02
CA LEU A 127 -5.46 -14.31 33.88
C LEU A 127 -4.14 -13.54 33.78
N PRO A 128 -3.13 -13.84 34.62
CA PRO A 128 -1.85 -13.16 34.53
C PRO A 128 -1.16 -13.51 33.22
N TYR A 129 -0.94 -12.49 32.37
CA TYR A 129 -0.18 -12.59 31.14
C TYR A 129 0.82 -11.44 31.08
N GLU A 130 2.08 -11.74 31.38
CA GLU A 130 3.18 -10.77 31.44
C GLU A 130 4.25 -11.11 30.40
N ASP A 131 4.07 -10.55 29.18
CA ASP A 131 5.01 -10.69 28.08
C ASP A 131 6.12 -9.63 28.07
N GLY A 132 6.07 -8.67 29.00
CA GLY A 132 7.06 -7.58 29.08
C GLY A 132 6.84 -6.43 28.09
N ALA A 133 5.87 -6.53 27.17
CA ALA A 133 5.58 -5.49 26.20
C ALA A 133 4.48 -4.54 26.72
N ARG A 134 4.73 -3.21 26.63
CA ARG A 134 3.78 -2.16 26.98
C ARG A 134 3.84 -1.03 25.97
N THR A 135 2.68 -0.54 25.57
CA THR A 135 2.60 0.72 24.83
C THR A 135 1.89 1.76 25.68
N ILE A 136 2.48 2.95 25.80
CA ILE A 136 1.93 4.07 26.56
C ILE A 136 1.70 5.22 25.60
N PHE A 137 0.48 5.75 25.55
CA PHE A 137 0.17 6.97 24.85
C PHE A 137 -0.10 8.06 25.87
N LEU A 138 0.63 9.17 25.78
CA LEU A 138 0.47 10.35 26.56
C LEU A 138 -0.17 11.43 25.70
N TYR A 139 -1.43 11.75 25.99
CA TYR A 139 -2.15 12.82 25.31
C TYR A 139 -2.01 14.11 26.11
N THR A 140 -1.24 15.09 25.58
CA THR A 140 -0.87 16.33 26.30
C THR A 140 -2.08 17.16 26.71
N LYS A 141 -3.18 17.10 25.95
CA LYS A 141 -4.43 17.84 26.18
C LYS A 141 -5.54 17.00 26.84
N GLY A 142 -5.24 15.76 27.22
CA GLY A 142 -6.21 14.86 27.82
C GLY A 142 -6.76 15.42 29.13
N ARG A 143 -8.09 15.34 29.32
CA ARG A 143 -8.79 15.89 30.49
C ARG A 143 -9.11 14.87 31.54
N LYS A 144 -9.23 13.59 31.15
CA LYS A 144 -9.53 12.48 32.07
C LYS A 144 -8.25 11.83 32.62
N GLY A 145 -8.30 11.37 33.87
CA GLY A 145 -7.22 10.65 34.52
C GLY A 145 -6.03 11.53 34.93
N ARG A 146 -6.30 12.79 35.29
CA ARG A 146 -5.29 13.76 35.75
C ARG A 146 -4.98 13.66 37.24
N ASP A 147 -5.25 12.49 37.84
CA ASP A 147 -4.99 12.25 39.27
C ASP A 147 -3.50 12.22 39.59
N ASN A 148 -2.65 11.93 38.59
CA ASN A 148 -1.19 12.07 38.72
C ASN A 148 -0.80 13.52 38.39
N GLU A 149 -0.67 14.34 39.43
CA GLU A 149 -0.35 15.76 39.30
C GLU A 149 0.97 16.01 38.59
N SER A 150 2.03 15.28 38.95
CA SER A 150 3.38 15.48 38.34
C SER A 150 3.36 15.16 36.84
N LEU A 151 2.62 14.10 36.41
CA LEU A 151 2.47 13.79 34.99
C LEU A 151 1.61 14.83 34.27
N SER A 152 0.55 15.33 34.93
CA SER A 152 -0.30 16.40 34.39
C SER A 152 0.52 17.67 34.12
N GLN A 153 1.34 18.09 35.11
CA GLN A 153 2.21 19.23 34.99
C GLN A 153 3.26 19.06 33.87
N LEU A 154 3.85 17.86 33.76
CA LEU A 154 4.78 17.55 32.66
C LEU A 154 4.13 17.70 31.30
N LEU A 155 2.91 17.15 31.10
CA LEU A 155 2.21 17.22 29.82
C LEU A 155 1.76 18.64 29.47
N ASP A 156 1.31 19.43 30.47
CA ASP A 156 1.00 20.85 30.28
C ASP A 156 2.25 21.67 29.90
N TYR A 157 3.38 21.38 30.54
CA TYR A 157 4.69 21.98 30.21
C TYR A 157 5.14 21.59 28.78
N MET A 158 4.97 20.33 28.38
CA MET A 158 5.32 19.88 27.02
C MET A 158 4.44 20.52 25.95
N GLU A 159 3.17 20.77 26.23
CA GLU A 159 2.27 21.48 25.31
C GLU A 159 2.66 22.95 25.15
N ASN A 160 3.06 23.59 26.23
CA ASN A 160 3.51 24.97 26.24
C ASN A 160 4.76 25.15 27.11
N THR A 161 5.94 25.00 26.47
CA THR A 161 7.27 25.06 27.15
C THR A 161 7.65 26.47 27.46
N THR A 162 7.19 26.98 28.63
CA THR A 162 7.49 28.28 29.18
C THR A 162 7.88 28.16 30.64
N ARG A 163 8.62 29.17 31.19
CA ARG A 163 8.99 29.20 32.60
C ARG A 163 7.80 29.21 33.54
N GLU A 164 6.66 29.78 33.13
CA GLU A 164 5.44 29.83 33.92
C GLU A 164 4.81 28.45 34.12
N ASN A 165 5.03 27.54 33.15
CA ASN A 165 4.55 26.17 33.21
C ASN A 165 5.57 25.21 33.85
N ALA A 166 6.76 25.62 34.14
CA ALA A 166 7.74 24.85 34.91
C ALA A 166 7.49 24.99 36.41
N VAL A 167 6.43 24.32 36.89
CA VAL A 167 5.85 24.49 38.23
C VAL A 167 6.39 23.51 39.28
N SER A 168 7.37 22.69 38.96
CA SER A 168 8.07 21.78 39.88
C SER A 168 9.59 21.87 39.72
N GLU A 169 10.35 21.44 40.72
CA GLU A 169 11.82 21.45 40.68
C GLU A 169 12.37 20.68 39.45
N GLU A 170 11.75 19.56 39.13
CA GLU A 170 12.13 18.76 37.95
C GLU A 170 11.87 19.52 36.64
N LEU A 171 10.74 20.23 36.55
CA LEU A 171 10.39 21.02 35.35
C LEU A 171 11.24 22.30 35.26
N GLU A 172 11.58 22.93 36.37
CA GLU A 172 12.50 24.05 36.39
C GLU A 172 13.88 23.63 35.90
N ALA A 173 14.40 22.48 36.35
CA ALA A 173 15.67 21.94 35.87
C ALA A 173 15.62 21.61 34.36
N ILE A 174 14.50 21.11 33.86
CA ILE A 174 14.30 20.88 32.41
C ILE A 174 14.28 22.24 31.67
N GLN A 175 13.57 23.24 32.20
CA GLN A 175 13.51 24.58 31.60
C GLN A 175 14.89 25.23 31.51
N GLU A 176 15.74 25.11 32.54
CA GLU A 176 17.10 25.58 32.48
C GLU A 176 17.93 24.95 31.36
N MET A 177 17.80 23.61 31.20
CA MET A 177 18.45 22.92 30.08
C MET A 177 17.90 23.37 28.73
N VAL A 178 16.58 23.57 28.61
CA VAL A 178 15.94 24.06 27.38
C VAL A 178 16.42 25.47 27.04
N ASP A 179 16.59 26.34 28.01
CA ASP A 179 17.07 27.69 27.79
C ASP A 179 18.55 27.69 27.31
N VAL A 180 19.42 26.88 27.89
CA VAL A 180 20.79 26.67 27.41
C VAL A 180 20.83 26.19 25.96
N VAL A 181 19.99 25.21 25.63
CA VAL A 181 19.93 24.67 24.26
C VAL A 181 19.36 25.67 23.26
N LYS A 182 18.39 26.50 23.68
CA LYS A 182 17.84 27.58 22.82
C LYS A 182 18.83 28.71 22.58
N GLU A 183 19.72 28.97 23.51
CA GLU A 183 20.80 29.99 23.40
C GLU A 183 21.98 29.48 22.57
N ASP A 184 22.12 28.17 22.38
CA ASP A 184 23.22 27.61 21.60
C ASP A 184 22.96 27.80 20.07
N ALA A 185 23.79 28.68 19.50
CA ALA A 185 23.70 29.00 18.07
C ALA A 185 24.00 27.80 17.17
N GLU A 186 24.86 26.85 17.58
CA GLU A 186 25.16 25.65 16.80
C GLU A 186 23.95 24.69 16.74
N VAL A 187 23.29 24.52 17.88
CA VAL A 187 22.06 23.69 17.94
C VAL A 187 20.95 24.33 17.11
N THR A 188 20.77 25.64 17.18
CA THR A 188 19.79 26.37 16.39
C THR A 188 20.07 26.22 14.89
N VAL A 189 21.30 26.37 14.44
CA VAL A 189 21.71 26.20 13.05
C VAL A 189 21.54 24.73 12.59
N ALA A 190 21.89 23.76 13.44
CA ALA A 190 21.74 22.36 13.15
C ALA A 190 20.25 21.98 13.00
N TYR A 191 19.37 22.53 13.84
CA TYR A 191 17.93 22.36 13.75
C TYR A 191 17.36 22.95 12.44
N MET A 192 17.76 24.19 12.10
CA MET A 192 17.33 24.85 10.85
C MET A 192 17.78 24.07 9.62
N LYS A 193 19.03 23.63 9.56
CA LYS A 193 19.55 22.79 8.46
C LYS A 193 18.84 21.44 8.38
N GLY A 194 18.50 20.86 9.50
CA GLY A 194 17.70 19.63 9.57
C GLY A 194 16.30 19.83 8.95
N PHE A 195 15.63 20.91 9.35
CA PHE A 195 14.30 21.27 8.82
C PHE A 195 14.33 21.56 7.31
N GLU A 196 15.30 22.32 6.83
CA GLU A 196 15.47 22.61 5.40
C GLU A 196 15.71 21.33 4.60
N ARG A 197 16.55 20.44 5.11
CA ARG A 197 16.80 19.13 4.49
C ARG A 197 15.55 18.26 4.42
N ASP A 198 14.77 18.21 5.50
CA ASP A 198 13.53 17.44 5.56
C ASP A 198 12.48 18.00 4.59
N GLN A 199 12.42 19.34 4.43
CA GLN A 199 11.59 19.98 3.41
C GLN A 199 12.06 19.62 1.98
N MET A 200 13.34 19.63 1.71
CA MET A 200 13.90 19.20 0.41
C MET A 200 13.51 17.76 0.09
N PHE A 201 13.70 16.82 1.02
CA PHE A 201 13.31 15.42 0.82
C PHE A 201 11.82 15.24 0.59
N LEU A 202 10.98 16.03 1.27
CA LEU A 202 9.53 16.02 1.07
C LEU A 202 9.16 16.52 -0.34
N GLU A 203 9.82 17.55 -0.83
CA GLU A 203 9.60 18.09 -2.18
C GLU A 203 10.09 17.14 -3.26
N GLU A 204 11.29 16.58 -3.10
CA GLU A 204 11.83 15.55 -3.99
C GLU A 204 10.91 14.31 -4.05
N GLY A 205 10.40 13.86 -2.91
CA GLY A 205 9.45 12.75 -2.84
C GLY A 205 8.14 13.04 -3.57
N LYS A 206 7.60 14.26 -3.44
CA LYS A 206 6.41 14.70 -4.17
C LYS A 206 6.66 14.79 -5.69
N GLU A 207 7.82 15.26 -6.09
CA GLU A 207 8.19 15.35 -7.51
C GLU A 207 8.41 13.97 -8.14
N LEU A 208 9.08 13.08 -7.42
CA LEU A 208 9.23 11.69 -7.84
C LEU A 208 7.86 10.99 -7.97
N GLY A 209 6.98 11.16 -7.00
CA GLY A 209 5.61 10.64 -7.04
C GLY A 209 4.85 11.14 -8.28
N ARG A 210 4.90 12.43 -8.59
CA ARG A 210 4.28 12.99 -9.80
C ARG A 210 4.86 12.41 -11.09
N ARG A 211 6.18 12.24 -11.17
CA ARG A 211 6.81 11.63 -12.35
C ARG A 211 6.39 10.18 -12.56
N LEU A 212 6.34 9.39 -11.50
CA LEU A 212 5.87 7.99 -11.56
C LEU A 212 4.41 7.89 -12.00
N GLU A 213 3.55 8.78 -11.49
CA GLU A 213 2.14 8.84 -11.88
C GLU A 213 1.97 9.21 -13.36
N GLN A 214 2.74 10.20 -13.85
CA GLN A 214 2.76 10.57 -15.27
C GLN A 214 3.26 9.42 -16.16
N GLU A 215 4.31 8.72 -15.75
CA GLU A 215 4.83 7.57 -16.48
C GLU A 215 3.81 6.42 -16.53
N ASN A 216 3.13 6.13 -15.42
CA ASN A 216 2.08 5.12 -15.38
C ASN A 216 0.90 5.50 -16.26
N THR A 217 0.46 6.75 -16.22
CA THR A 217 -0.61 7.26 -17.09
C THR A 217 -0.23 7.14 -18.58
N LEU A 218 1.02 7.45 -18.94
CA LEU A 218 1.50 7.29 -20.30
C LEU A 218 1.55 5.81 -20.73
N ARG A 219 1.99 4.92 -19.85
CA ARG A 219 1.99 3.47 -20.08
C ARG A 219 0.59 2.93 -20.32
N GLU A 220 -0.39 3.35 -19.49
CA GLU A 220 -1.78 2.95 -19.65
C GLU A 220 -2.36 3.44 -20.98
N LYS A 221 -2.09 4.71 -21.33
CA LYS A 221 -2.50 5.26 -22.63
C LYS A 221 -1.92 4.48 -23.80
N ASN A 222 -0.62 4.17 -23.78
CA ASN A 222 0.03 3.39 -24.83
C ASN A 222 -0.55 1.97 -24.93
N ARG A 223 -0.92 1.34 -23.82
CA ARG A 223 -1.61 0.04 -23.82
C ARG A 223 -2.98 0.14 -24.47
N ALA A 224 -3.78 1.14 -24.08
CA ALA A 224 -5.11 1.37 -24.66
C ALA A 224 -5.03 1.64 -26.18
N ASP A 225 -4.09 2.45 -26.64
CA ASP A 225 -3.85 2.72 -28.06
C ASP A 225 -3.43 1.45 -28.81
N THR A 226 -2.60 0.61 -28.22
CA THR A 226 -2.18 -0.67 -28.81
C THR A 226 -3.36 -1.64 -28.93
N GLU A 227 -4.21 -1.70 -27.91
CA GLU A 227 -5.39 -2.55 -27.90
C GLU A 227 -6.43 -2.09 -28.93
N LYS A 228 -6.63 -0.78 -29.06
CA LYS A 228 -7.47 -0.19 -30.10
C LYS A 228 -6.95 -0.53 -31.50
N ASN A 229 -5.68 -0.38 -31.76
CA ASN A 229 -5.08 -0.72 -33.06
C ASN A 229 -5.20 -2.21 -33.40
N ARG A 230 -5.14 -3.10 -32.41
CA ARG A 230 -5.39 -4.54 -32.59
C ARG A 230 -6.85 -4.79 -32.97
N ALA A 231 -7.79 -4.18 -32.24
CA ALA A 231 -9.22 -4.29 -32.53
C ALA A 231 -9.56 -3.77 -33.94
N ASP A 232 -9.02 -2.64 -34.34
CA ASP A 232 -9.18 -2.09 -35.72
C ASP A 232 -8.61 -3.02 -36.78
N THR A 233 -7.45 -3.63 -36.53
CA THR A 233 -6.85 -4.62 -37.43
C THR A 233 -7.69 -5.87 -37.56
N GLU A 234 -8.25 -6.36 -36.47
CA GLU A 234 -9.12 -7.54 -36.44
C GLU A 234 -10.43 -7.28 -37.17
N LYS A 235 -11.02 -6.10 -36.99
CA LYS A 235 -12.19 -5.65 -37.72
C LYS A 235 -11.92 -5.60 -39.25
N ASN A 236 -10.80 -5.01 -39.66
CA ASN A 236 -10.44 -4.95 -41.09
C ASN A 236 -10.22 -6.37 -41.69
N ARG A 237 -9.68 -7.31 -40.94
CA ARG A 237 -9.57 -8.71 -41.36
C ARG A 237 -10.93 -9.35 -41.54
N ALA A 238 -11.84 -9.17 -40.56
CA ALA A 238 -13.20 -9.71 -40.66
C ALA A 238 -13.97 -9.11 -41.85
N ASP A 239 -13.86 -7.82 -42.10
CA ASP A 239 -14.47 -7.15 -43.27
C ASP A 239 -13.90 -7.70 -44.60
N THR A 240 -12.57 -7.96 -44.66
CA THR A 240 -11.92 -8.55 -45.83
C THR A 240 -12.40 -9.98 -46.07
N GLU A 241 -12.55 -10.78 -45.01
CA GLU A 241 -13.02 -12.16 -45.08
C GLU A 241 -14.48 -12.23 -45.52
N LYS A 242 -15.34 -11.34 -45.04
CA LYS A 242 -16.70 -11.15 -45.46
C LYS A 242 -16.80 -10.83 -46.95
N ASN A 243 -16.01 -9.88 -47.44
CA ASN A 243 -15.98 -9.51 -48.85
C ASN A 243 -15.52 -10.68 -49.77
N ARG A 244 -14.59 -11.51 -49.30
CA ARG A 244 -14.18 -12.73 -50.00
C ARG A 244 -15.32 -13.73 -50.08
N ALA A 245 -16.01 -13.98 -48.95
CA ALA A 245 -17.16 -14.90 -48.89
C ALA A 245 -18.29 -14.41 -49.81
N ASP A 246 -18.61 -13.13 -49.84
CA ASP A 246 -19.62 -12.54 -50.74
C ASP A 246 -19.20 -12.67 -52.19
N THR A 247 -17.92 -12.51 -52.52
CA THR A 247 -17.41 -12.73 -53.90
C THR A 247 -17.51 -14.19 -54.32
N GLU A 248 -17.20 -15.11 -53.43
CA GLU A 248 -17.28 -16.57 -53.69
C GLU A 248 -18.73 -17.02 -53.87
N LYS A 249 -19.64 -16.49 -53.08
CA LYS A 249 -21.08 -16.70 -53.24
C LYS A 249 -21.58 -16.21 -54.58
N ASN A 250 -21.21 -14.99 -54.99
CA ASN A 250 -21.58 -14.44 -56.31
C ASN A 250 -21.06 -15.28 -57.49
N ARG A 251 -19.84 -15.85 -57.36
CA ARG A 251 -19.28 -16.77 -58.35
C ARG A 251 -20.08 -18.07 -58.41
N ALA A 252 -20.42 -18.66 -57.26
CA ALA A 252 -21.24 -19.89 -57.20
C ALA A 252 -22.62 -19.66 -57.77
N ASP A 253 -23.28 -18.52 -57.48
CA ASP A 253 -24.56 -18.17 -58.05
C ASP A 253 -24.48 -17.99 -59.60
N THR A 254 -23.41 -17.38 -60.08
CA THR A 254 -23.16 -17.23 -61.53
C THR A 254 -22.97 -18.57 -62.20
N GLU A 255 -22.21 -19.49 -61.59
CA GLU A 255 -21.94 -20.83 -62.11
C GLU A 255 -23.21 -21.67 -62.11
N LYS A 256 -24.04 -21.58 -61.09
CA LYS A 256 -25.36 -22.20 -61.02
C LYS A 256 -26.26 -21.69 -62.14
N ASN A 257 -26.36 -20.38 -62.35
CA ASN A 257 -27.16 -19.80 -63.43
C ASN A 257 -26.68 -20.25 -64.81
N ARG A 258 -25.37 -20.42 -65.03
CA ARG A 258 -24.83 -20.99 -66.29
C ARG A 258 -25.22 -22.43 -66.43
N ALA A 259 -25.10 -23.27 -65.41
CA ALA A 259 -25.50 -24.65 -65.43
C ALA A 259 -27.02 -24.85 -65.70
N ASP A 260 -27.83 -24.00 -65.07
CA ASP A 260 -29.30 -24.01 -65.31
C ASP A 260 -29.65 -23.57 -66.76
N ALA A 261 -28.95 -22.58 -67.31
CA ALA A 261 -29.10 -22.18 -68.71
C ALA A 261 -28.67 -23.25 -69.71
N GLU A 262 -27.62 -23.99 -69.38
CA GLU A 262 -27.09 -25.10 -70.18
C GLU A 262 -28.07 -26.28 -70.18
N LYS A 263 -28.65 -26.64 -69.04
CA LYS A 263 -29.71 -27.63 -68.92
C LYS A 263 -30.93 -27.25 -69.76
N HIS A 264 -31.34 -25.98 -69.67
CA HIS A 264 -32.52 -25.54 -70.47
C HIS A 264 -32.25 -25.62 -71.95
N ARG A 265 -31.06 -25.28 -72.43
CA ARG A 265 -30.69 -25.47 -73.86
C ARG A 265 -30.67 -26.93 -74.26
N ALA A 266 -30.09 -27.79 -73.43
CA ALA A 266 -30.07 -29.23 -73.71
C ALA A 266 -31.54 -29.86 -73.78
N GLU A 267 -32.39 -29.32 -72.91
CA GLU A 267 -33.80 -29.76 -72.89
C GLU A 267 -34.57 -29.27 -74.13
N GLU A 268 -34.33 -28.02 -74.57
CA GLU A 268 -34.89 -27.52 -75.82
C GLU A 268 -34.36 -28.28 -77.05
N GLU A 269 -33.03 -28.58 -77.06
CA GLU A 269 -32.42 -29.40 -78.19
C GLU A 269 -33.02 -30.80 -78.24
N ARG A 270 -33.24 -31.44 -77.10
CA ARG A 270 -33.88 -32.74 -76.99
C ARG A 270 -35.34 -32.67 -77.54
N GLN A 271 -36.14 -31.67 -77.13
CA GLN A 271 -37.47 -31.46 -77.62
C GLN A 271 -37.52 -31.27 -79.15
N ARG A 272 -36.54 -30.48 -79.67
CA ARG A 272 -36.44 -30.34 -81.17
C ARG A 272 -36.04 -31.62 -81.87
N ALA A 273 -35.13 -32.41 -81.28
CA ALA A 273 -34.80 -33.74 -81.84
C ALA A 273 -35.92 -34.68 -81.80
N ASP A 274 -36.68 -34.76 -80.68
CA ASP A 274 -37.86 -35.62 -80.57
C ASP A 274 -38.95 -35.22 -81.58
N ALA A 275 -39.20 -33.90 -81.72
CA ALA A 275 -40.15 -33.42 -82.75
C ALA A 275 -39.71 -33.70 -84.17
N ALA A 276 -38.39 -33.64 -84.50
CA ALA A 276 -37.85 -34.02 -85.79
C ALA A 276 -38.04 -35.54 -86.09
N VAL A 277 -37.84 -36.40 -85.08
CA VAL A 277 -38.07 -37.84 -85.17
C VAL A 277 -39.52 -38.12 -85.43
N GLU A 278 -40.47 -37.52 -84.74
CA GLU A 278 -41.93 -37.67 -85.01
C GLU A 278 -42.30 -37.23 -86.45
N GLU A 279 -41.72 -36.10 -86.89
CA GLU A 279 -42.01 -35.66 -88.29
C GLU A 279 -41.42 -36.61 -89.35
N ILE A 280 -40.20 -37.13 -89.10
CA ILE A 280 -39.63 -38.21 -89.97
C ILE A 280 -40.52 -39.47 -89.98
N GLU A 281 -41.01 -39.92 -88.86
CA GLU A 281 -41.90 -41.05 -88.78
C GLU A 281 -43.24 -40.82 -89.52
N LYS A 282 -43.79 -39.62 -89.43
CA LYS A 282 -44.95 -39.18 -90.14
C LYS A 282 -44.75 -39.17 -91.63
N LEU A 283 -43.67 -38.62 -92.11
CA LEU A 283 -43.25 -38.60 -93.50
C LEU A 283 -43.01 -40.04 -94.05
N ARG A 284 -42.38 -40.92 -93.27
CA ARG A 284 -42.22 -42.33 -93.62
C ARG A 284 -43.58 -43.07 -93.82
N ARG A 285 -44.53 -42.84 -92.94
CA ARG A 285 -45.89 -43.43 -93.05
C ARG A 285 -46.60 -42.89 -94.31
N GLN A 286 -46.49 -41.61 -94.61
CA GLN A 286 -47.02 -41.01 -95.81
C GLN A 286 -46.38 -41.60 -97.10
N LEU A 287 -45.07 -41.82 -97.06
CA LEU A 287 -44.33 -42.39 -98.15
C LEU A 287 -44.70 -43.87 -98.39
N GLU A 288 -44.93 -44.65 -97.30
CA GLU A 288 -45.43 -46.03 -97.40
C GLU A 288 -46.86 -46.11 -97.92
N GLU A 289 -47.74 -45.16 -97.62
CA GLU A 289 -49.10 -45.06 -98.17
C GLU A 289 -49.07 -44.70 -99.63
N LEU A 290 -48.16 -43.80 -100.08
CA LEU A 290 -48.02 -43.47 -101.50
C LEU A 290 -47.41 -44.61 -102.35
N GLN A 291 -46.60 -45.51 -101.78
CA GLN A 291 -46.02 -46.66 -102.45
C GLN A 291 -47.00 -47.84 -102.58
N LYS A 292 -48.12 -47.80 -101.89
CA LYS A 292 -49.19 -48.82 -101.96
C LYS A 292 -50.35 -48.47 -102.94
N GLN A 293 -50.31 -47.27 -103.55
CA GLN A 293 -51.15 -46.83 -104.68
C GLN A 293 -50.48 -47.09 -106.03
#